data_45481e5394e642cf886054f575212ad0
#
_entry.id   45481e5394e642cf886054f575212ad0
#
_cell.length_a   1.000
_cell.length_b   1.000
_cell.length_c   1.000
_cell.angle_alpha   90.00
_cell.angle_beta   90.00
_cell.angle_gamma   90.00
#
_symmetry.space_group_name_H-M   'P 1'
#
loop_
_entity.id
_entity.type
_entity.pdbx_description
1 polymer ?
#
loop_
_entity_poly.entity_id
_entity_poly.type
_entity_poly.pdbx_seq_one_letter_code
_entity_poly.pdbx_strand_id
1 'polypeptide(L)'
;MVVDLPRTDPEGWDADRMPEVPIAQTVVWETHVGDFSNDPAGGFPESHRGKYLAFTDLGTTLGGHPDFPTGLSYLKKLGITAVQLMP
;
A
#
# COMPACT_ATOMS: atom_id res chain seq x y z
N MET A 1 -19.16 -10.59 21.17
CA MET A 1 -18.76 -9.18 21.16
C MET A 1 -19.72 -8.41 20.26
N VAL A 2 -20.25 -7.31 20.73
CA VAL A 2 -21.09 -6.41 19.94
C VAL A 2 -20.25 -5.21 19.52
N VAL A 3 -20.17 -4.96 18.22
CA VAL A 3 -19.36 -3.87 17.65
C VAL A 3 -20.26 -2.93 16.86
N ASP A 4 -20.13 -1.63 17.11
CA ASP A 4 -20.77 -0.61 16.28
C ASP A 4 -19.84 -0.35 15.06
N LEU A 5 -20.08 -1.07 13.97
CA LEU A 5 -19.24 -1.01 12.77
C LEU A 5 -19.05 0.40 12.20
N PRO A 6 -20.11 1.26 12.10
CA PRO A 6 -19.91 2.61 11.59
C PRO A 6 -18.89 3.44 12.37
N ARG A 7 -18.71 3.18 13.66
CA ARG A 7 -17.71 3.87 14.48
C ARG A 7 -16.26 3.45 14.19
N THR A 8 -16.08 2.30 13.53
CA THR A 8 -14.75 1.80 13.16
C THR A 8 -14.29 2.26 11.80
N ASP A 9 -15.15 2.95 11.05
CA ASP A 9 -14.84 3.41 9.71
C ASP A 9 -13.80 4.54 9.75
N PRO A 10 -12.75 4.47 8.91
CA PRO A 10 -11.79 5.55 8.81
C PRO A 10 -12.42 6.79 8.15
N GLU A 11 -11.78 7.93 8.37
CA GLU A 11 -12.18 9.17 7.71
C GLU A 11 -12.21 8.99 6.19
N GLY A 12 -13.29 9.48 5.56
CA GLY A 12 -13.46 9.39 4.11
C GLY A 12 -14.05 8.07 3.61
N TRP A 13 -14.33 7.12 4.50
CA TRP A 13 -14.86 5.80 4.13
C TRP A 13 -16.12 5.88 3.29
N ASP A 14 -17.08 6.76 3.67
CA ASP A 14 -18.35 6.91 2.95
C ASP A 14 -18.19 7.42 1.53
N ALA A 15 -17.13 8.16 1.26
CA ALA A 15 -16.82 8.70 -0.07
C ALA A 15 -15.96 7.77 -0.91
N ASP A 16 -15.43 6.71 -0.31
CA ASP A 16 -14.57 5.77 -1.02
C ASP A 16 -15.38 4.93 -2.00
N ARG A 17 -14.79 4.63 -3.13
CA ARG A 17 -15.38 3.80 -4.18
C ARG A 17 -14.35 2.81 -4.70
N MET A 18 -14.83 1.61 -5.01
CA MET A 18 -13.98 0.59 -5.63
C MET A 18 -13.56 1.06 -7.03
N PRO A 19 -12.26 0.96 -7.36
CA PRO A 19 -11.79 1.28 -8.70
C PRO A 19 -12.47 0.38 -9.76
N GLU A 20 -12.88 0.98 -10.88
CA GLU A 20 -13.49 0.26 -12.00
C GLU A 20 -12.40 -0.17 -12.99
N VAL A 21 -11.71 -1.26 -12.68
CA VAL A 21 -10.70 -1.84 -13.57
C VAL A 21 -11.24 -3.16 -14.14
N PRO A 22 -11.39 -3.27 -15.47
CA PRO A 22 -11.81 -4.52 -16.10
C PRO A 22 -10.84 -5.66 -15.74
N ILE A 23 -11.36 -6.85 -15.51
CA ILE A 23 -10.54 -7.99 -15.11
C ILE A 23 -9.42 -8.30 -16.13
N ALA A 24 -9.68 -8.08 -17.40
CA ALA A 24 -8.68 -8.27 -18.46
C ALA A 24 -7.52 -7.26 -18.40
N GLN A 25 -7.69 -6.16 -17.68
CA GLN A 25 -6.67 -5.12 -17.48
C GLN A 25 -6.07 -5.14 -16.08
N THR A 26 -6.52 -6.07 -15.24
CA THR A 26 -6.03 -6.18 -13.87
C THR A 26 -4.66 -6.83 -13.84
N VAL A 27 -3.70 -6.15 -13.21
CA VAL A 27 -2.35 -6.65 -12.96
C VAL A 27 -2.16 -6.75 -11.46
N VAL A 28 -2.00 -7.97 -10.96
CA VAL A 28 -1.91 -8.24 -9.53
C VAL A 28 -0.45 -8.40 -9.10
N TRP A 29 -0.08 -7.71 -8.05
CA TRP A 29 1.19 -7.90 -7.36
C TRP A 29 0.92 -8.56 -6.01
N GLU A 30 1.50 -9.72 -5.78
CA GLU A 30 1.39 -10.42 -4.51
C GLU A 30 2.61 -10.10 -3.66
N THR A 31 2.40 -9.73 -2.40
CA THR A 31 3.50 -9.40 -1.49
C THR A 31 3.19 -9.78 -0.05
N HIS A 32 4.23 -10.16 0.68
CA HIS A 32 4.15 -10.39 2.10
C HIS A 32 4.29 -9.06 2.86
N VAL A 33 3.39 -8.80 3.82
CA VAL A 33 3.37 -7.53 4.56
C VAL A 33 4.70 -7.26 5.24
N GLY A 34 5.31 -8.29 5.87
CA GLY A 34 6.59 -8.13 6.56
C GLY A 34 7.75 -7.75 5.64
N ASP A 35 7.71 -8.18 4.38
CA ASP A 35 8.82 -7.98 3.45
C ASP A 35 8.70 -6.70 2.61
N PHE A 36 7.49 -6.21 2.42
CA PHE A 36 7.21 -5.07 1.54
C PHE A 36 8.00 -3.81 1.88
N SER A 37 8.20 -3.53 3.16
CA SER A 37 8.76 -2.26 3.62
C SER A 37 9.91 -2.40 4.61
N ASN A 38 10.43 -3.61 4.81
CA ASN A 38 11.34 -3.88 5.91
C ASN A 38 12.78 -3.35 5.68
N ASP A 39 13.16 -3.08 4.44
CA ASP A 39 14.50 -2.56 4.13
C ASP A 39 14.64 -1.11 4.63
N PRO A 40 15.63 -0.83 5.50
CA PRO A 40 15.88 0.54 5.98
C PRO A 40 16.14 1.55 4.88
N ALA A 41 16.67 1.13 3.74
CA ALA A 41 16.93 2.00 2.60
C ALA A 41 15.68 2.30 1.77
N GLY A 42 14.56 1.62 2.04
CA GLY A 42 13.32 1.74 1.27
C GLY A 42 12.55 3.04 1.46
N GLY A 43 12.94 3.90 2.39
CA GLY A 43 12.32 5.19 2.59
C GLY A 43 11.07 5.20 3.47
N PHE A 44 10.74 4.07 4.09
CA PHE A 44 9.58 3.97 5.00
C PHE A 44 9.94 4.46 6.41
N PRO A 45 8.99 5.09 7.12
CA PRO A 45 9.18 5.40 8.55
C PRO A 45 9.47 4.11 9.34
N GLU A 46 10.39 4.18 10.29
CA GLU A 46 10.78 3.01 11.09
C GLU A 46 9.58 2.37 11.78
N SER A 47 8.63 3.17 12.26
CA SER A 47 7.42 2.69 12.93
C SER A 47 6.47 1.93 12.00
N HIS A 48 6.59 2.11 10.67
CA HIS A 48 5.74 1.47 9.66
C HIS A 48 6.39 0.25 9.00
N ARG A 49 7.71 0.10 9.11
CA ARG A 49 8.45 -0.98 8.42
C ARG A 49 7.94 -2.36 8.82
N GLY A 50 7.65 -3.19 7.83
CA GLY A 50 7.15 -4.54 8.01
C GLY A 50 5.70 -4.62 8.50
N LYS A 51 4.97 -3.51 8.47
CA LYS A 51 3.61 -3.40 9.00
C LYS A 51 2.63 -2.95 7.92
N TYR A 52 1.34 -3.16 8.19
CA TYR A 52 0.27 -2.72 7.29
C TYR A 52 0.29 -1.23 6.99
N LEU A 53 0.69 -0.40 7.96
CA LEU A 53 0.75 1.06 7.79
C LEU A 53 1.72 1.50 6.69
N ALA A 54 2.71 0.68 6.33
CA ALA A 54 3.60 0.98 5.21
C ALA A 54 2.88 1.13 3.88
N PHE A 55 1.73 0.48 3.73
CA PHE A 55 0.90 0.61 2.52
C PHE A 55 0.16 1.94 2.45
N THR A 56 0.21 2.76 3.48
CA THR A 56 -0.32 4.12 3.48
C THR A 56 0.75 5.17 3.15
N ASP A 57 2.02 4.77 3.12
CA ASP A 57 3.12 5.69 2.83
C ASP A 57 3.28 5.86 1.32
N LEU A 58 3.00 7.05 0.83
CA LEU A 58 3.13 7.40 -0.58
C LEU A 58 4.39 8.27 -0.79
N GLY A 59 4.98 8.17 -1.98
CA GLY A 59 6.15 8.98 -2.32
C GLY A 59 7.45 8.53 -1.67
N THR A 60 7.52 7.32 -1.15
CA THR A 60 8.77 6.75 -0.63
C THR A 60 9.78 6.51 -1.75
N THR A 61 11.07 6.66 -1.44
CA THR A 61 12.16 6.53 -2.41
C THR A 61 13.34 5.77 -1.82
N LEU A 62 14.12 5.14 -2.68
CA LEU A 62 15.31 4.40 -2.29
C LEU A 62 16.43 5.37 -1.91
N GLY A 63 16.86 5.33 -0.65
CA GLY A 63 17.95 6.17 -0.16
C GLY A 63 17.73 7.67 -0.32
N GLY A 64 16.47 8.11 -0.44
CA GLY A 64 16.13 9.52 -0.66
C GLY A 64 16.29 10.00 -2.10
N HIS A 65 16.54 9.09 -3.05
CA HIS A 65 16.68 9.43 -4.48
C HIS A 65 15.30 9.60 -5.15
N PRO A 66 14.96 10.81 -5.63
CA PRO A 66 13.63 11.05 -6.24
C PRO A 66 13.33 10.18 -7.46
N ASP A 67 14.36 9.75 -8.18
CA ASP A 67 14.22 8.94 -9.40
C ASP A 67 13.96 7.46 -9.13
N PHE A 68 14.08 7.02 -7.88
CA PHE A 68 13.92 5.63 -7.50
C PHE A 68 12.77 5.45 -6.51
N PRO A 69 11.51 5.48 -6.97
CA PRO A 69 10.36 5.25 -6.09
C PRO A 69 10.35 3.84 -5.52
N THR A 70 9.86 3.70 -4.30
CA THR A 70 9.65 2.43 -3.62
C THR A 70 8.19 2.26 -3.22
N GLY A 71 7.82 1.08 -2.72
CA GLY A 71 6.49 0.83 -2.19
C GLY A 71 5.40 1.00 -3.23
N LEU A 72 4.26 1.53 -2.81
CA LEU A 72 3.11 1.72 -3.71
C LEU A 72 3.43 2.66 -4.87
N SER A 73 4.27 3.66 -4.66
CA SER A 73 4.68 4.58 -5.74
C SER A 73 5.42 3.84 -6.85
N TYR A 74 6.26 2.89 -6.51
CA TYR A 74 6.94 2.02 -7.48
C TYR A 74 5.97 1.10 -8.20
N LEU A 75 5.07 0.44 -7.46
CA LEU A 75 4.07 -0.46 -8.06
C LEU A 75 3.14 0.29 -9.02
N LYS A 76 2.76 1.50 -8.66
CA LYS A 76 1.95 2.36 -9.51
C LYS A 76 2.69 2.73 -10.81
N LYS A 77 3.98 3.02 -10.73
CA LYS A 77 4.84 3.29 -11.89
C LYS A 77 4.93 2.08 -12.82
N LEU A 78 4.95 0.86 -12.26
CA LEU A 78 4.94 -0.37 -13.03
C LEU A 78 3.60 -0.67 -13.72
N GLY A 79 2.52 0.01 -13.36
CA GLY A 79 1.20 -0.27 -13.89
C GLY A 79 0.43 -1.35 -13.13
N ILE A 80 0.82 -1.64 -11.89
CA ILE A 80 0.10 -2.57 -11.01
C ILE A 80 -1.24 -1.93 -10.63
N THR A 81 -2.31 -2.70 -10.73
CA THR A 81 -3.67 -2.22 -10.43
C THR A 81 -4.27 -2.84 -9.18
N ALA A 82 -3.70 -3.92 -8.68
CA ALA A 82 -4.17 -4.58 -7.46
C ALA A 82 -3.00 -5.17 -6.68
N VAL A 83 -3.05 -5.08 -5.37
CA VAL A 83 -2.05 -5.70 -4.49
C VAL A 83 -2.75 -6.75 -3.64
N GLN A 84 -2.23 -7.97 -3.68
CA GLN A 84 -2.68 -9.05 -2.81
C GLN A 84 -1.71 -9.19 -1.64
N LEU A 85 -2.22 -8.96 -0.44
CA LEU A 85 -1.41 -8.99 0.76
C LEU A 85 -1.40 -10.39 1.37
N MET A 86 -0.20 -10.88 1.69
CA MET A 86 0.01 -12.05 2.53
C MET A 86 0.43 -11.56 3.92
N PRO A 87 -0.40 -11.81 4.94
CA PRO A 87 -0.09 -11.35 6.30
C PRO A 87 1.06 -12.11 6.96
#